data_9e20121d3d6cb386266c41621476b19b
#
_entry.id   9e20121d3d6cb386266c41621476b19b
#
_cell.length_a   1.000
_cell.length_b   1.000
_cell.length_c   1.000
_cell.angle_alpha   90.00
_cell.angle_beta   90.00
_cell.angle_gamma   90.00
#
_symmetry.space_group_name_H-M   'P 1'
#
loop_
_entity.id
_entity.type
_entity.pdbx_description
1 polymer ?
#
loop_
_entity_poly.entity_id
_entity_poly.type
_entity_poly.pdbx_seq_one_letter_code
_entity_poly.pdbx_strand_id
1 'polypeptide(L)'
;MGATYTRQSSGAIVDGTTIEAAHFNNEFDQLLAAFQASSGHTHDGTANEGGPITKLLGTAITIGDATAGTDISVTFDGESNDGVLKWMEDEDYFEFSDDILVGSNE
;
A
#
# COMPACT_ATOMS: atom_id res chain seq x y z
N MET A 1 -3.54 -9.06 -4.43
CA MET A 1 -3.03 -9.46 -3.11
C MET A 1 -1.52 -9.55 -3.19
N GLY A 2 -0.80 -8.88 -2.30
CA GLY A 2 0.65 -8.94 -2.23
C GLY A 2 1.17 -10.20 -1.54
N ALA A 3 2.49 -10.36 -1.51
CA ALA A 3 3.13 -11.44 -0.79
C ALA A 3 3.07 -11.18 0.73
N THR A 4 2.45 -12.07 1.47
CA THR A 4 2.40 -12.02 2.93
C THR A 4 3.65 -12.68 3.52
N TYR A 5 4.09 -12.21 4.68
CA TYR A 5 5.13 -12.89 5.43
C TYR A 5 4.53 -14.09 6.19
N THR A 6 4.98 -15.27 5.83
CA THR A 6 4.61 -16.52 6.52
C THR A 6 5.86 -17.17 7.08
N ARG A 7 5.87 -17.45 8.40
CA ARG A 7 6.98 -18.14 9.04
C ARG A 7 7.21 -19.51 8.41
N GLN A 8 8.45 -19.78 7.99
CA GLN A 8 8.83 -21.01 7.29
C GLN A 8 9.43 -22.05 8.23
N SER A 9 10.18 -21.61 9.23
CA SER A 9 11.02 -22.50 10.05
C SER A 9 10.77 -22.35 11.55
N SER A 10 9.59 -21.89 11.96
CA SER A 10 9.29 -21.65 13.38
C SER A 10 9.36 -22.92 14.25
N GLY A 11 9.09 -24.09 13.67
CA GLY A 11 9.22 -25.36 14.38
C GLY A 11 10.65 -25.91 14.44
N ALA A 12 11.56 -25.38 13.62
CA ALA A 12 12.96 -25.80 13.57
C ALA A 12 13.88 -24.84 14.34
N ILE A 13 13.52 -23.55 14.41
CA ILE A 13 14.27 -22.54 15.16
C ILE A 13 13.76 -22.53 16.60
N VAL A 14 14.16 -23.51 17.37
CA VAL A 14 13.78 -23.67 18.79
C VAL A 14 15.01 -24.12 19.63
N ASP A 15 14.97 -23.85 20.91
CA ASP A 15 16.04 -24.22 21.84
C ASP A 15 16.28 -25.76 21.79
N GLY A 16 17.55 -26.16 21.86
CA GLY A 16 17.95 -27.56 21.92
C GLY A 16 17.95 -28.29 20.58
N THR A 17 17.69 -27.60 19.47
CA THR A 17 17.77 -28.17 18.13
C THR A 17 18.97 -27.61 17.35
N THR A 18 19.43 -28.38 16.33
CA THR A 18 20.41 -27.87 15.38
C THR A 18 19.70 -26.93 14.42
N ILE A 19 20.21 -25.68 14.33
CA ILE A 19 19.69 -24.67 13.39
C ILE A 19 20.57 -24.69 12.14
N GLU A 20 19.97 -25.00 11.00
CA GLU A 20 20.64 -25.04 9.72
C GLU A 20 20.50 -23.71 8.97
N ALA A 21 21.40 -23.43 8.02
CA ALA A 21 21.38 -22.20 7.22
C ALA A 21 20.04 -22.02 6.49
N ALA A 22 19.44 -23.11 6.01
CA ALA A 22 18.14 -23.08 5.31
C ALA A 22 17.01 -22.55 6.21
N HIS A 23 17.08 -22.74 7.53
CA HIS A 23 16.05 -22.24 8.45
C HIS A 23 16.00 -20.71 8.44
N PHE A 24 17.16 -20.05 8.42
CA PHE A 24 17.23 -18.59 8.30
C PHE A 24 16.98 -18.09 6.89
N ASN A 25 17.60 -18.74 5.89
CA ASN A 25 17.46 -18.30 4.50
C ASN A 25 15.99 -18.34 4.05
N ASN A 26 15.24 -19.37 4.41
CA ASN A 26 13.82 -19.45 4.10
C ASN A 26 13.01 -18.31 4.75
N GLU A 27 13.34 -17.91 5.98
CA GLU A 27 12.71 -16.76 6.64
C GLU A 27 13.06 -15.46 5.94
N PHE A 28 14.33 -15.26 5.56
CA PHE A 28 14.77 -14.05 4.87
C PHE A 28 14.20 -13.94 3.46
N ASP A 29 14.05 -15.05 2.76
CA ASP A 29 13.41 -15.08 1.43
C ASP A 29 11.94 -14.64 1.52
N GLN A 30 11.24 -15.03 2.59
CA GLN A 30 9.87 -14.56 2.83
C GLN A 30 9.81 -13.06 3.15
N LEU A 31 10.75 -12.55 3.94
CA LEU A 31 10.84 -11.11 4.19
C LEU A 31 11.13 -10.35 2.90
N LEU A 32 12.10 -10.82 2.10
CA LEU A 32 12.41 -10.21 0.82
C LEU A 32 11.19 -10.18 -0.11
N ALA A 33 10.47 -11.29 -0.22
CA ALA A 33 9.24 -11.38 -1.01
C ALA A 33 8.17 -10.38 -0.54
N ALA A 34 8.01 -10.20 0.79
CA ALA A 34 7.05 -9.26 1.35
C ALA A 34 7.36 -7.79 1.03
N PHE A 35 8.62 -7.46 0.73
CA PHE A 35 9.05 -6.10 0.37
C PHE A 35 9.27 -5.87 -1.12
N GLN A 36 8.87 -6.81 -1.98
CA GLN A 36 8.94 -6.63 -3.44
C GLN A 36 7.99 -5.51 -3.91
N ALA A 37 8.45 -4.70 -4.85
CA ALA A 37 7.71 -3.52 -5.31
C ALA A 37 6.37 -3.85 -5.98
N SER A 38 6.31 -4.96 -6.74
CA SER A 38 5.11 -5.32 -7.52
C SER A 38 4.27 -6.44 -6.92
N SER A 39 4.82 -7.24 -6.02
CA SER A 39 4.18 -8.42 -5.44
C SER A 39 4.32 -8.52 -3.93
N GLY A 40 4.83 -7.46 -3.28
CA GLY A 40 5.01 -7.40 -1.84
C GLY A 40 3.70 -7.21 -1.07
N HIS A 41 3.82 -7.05 0.24
CA HIS A 41 2.66 -6.81 1.11
C HIS A 41 1.93 -5.49 0.76
N THR A 42 0.66 -5.43 1.09
CA THR A 42 -0.18 -4.24 0.96
C THR A 42 -0.61 -3.74 2.34
N HIS A 43 -1.12 -2.53 2.43
CA HIS A 43 -1.65 -1.95 3.67
C HIS A 43 -3.18 -1.88 3.62
N ASP A 44 -3.82 -3.01 3.41
CA ASP A 44 -5.27 -3.13 3.23
C ASP A 44 -6.02 -3.74 4.44
N GLY A 45 -5.29 -4.10 5.50
CA GLY A 45 -5.86 -4.71 6.69
C GLY A 45 -6.07 -6.22 6.61
N THR A 46 -5.69 -6.87 5.50
CA THR A 46 -5.71 -8.34 5.41
C THR A 46 -4.68 -8.95 6.35
N ALA A 47 -4.98 -10.11 6.92
CA ALA A 47 -4.08 -10.80 7.85
C ALA A 47 -2.71 -11.05 7.20
N ASN A 48 -1.63 -10.73 7.93
CA ASN A 48 -0.24 -10.81 7.50
C ASN A 48 0.17 -9.86 6.37
N GLU A 49 -0.74 -8.97 5.96
CA GLU A 49 -0.42 -7.77 5.20
C GLU A 49 -0.20 -6.59 6.16
N GLY A 50 0.10 -5.42 5.67
CA GLY A 50 0.14 -4.23 6.53
C GLY A 50 -1.26 -3.79 6.94
N GLY A 51 -1.41 -3.22 8.14
CA GLY A 51 -2.67 -2.59 8.54
C GLY A 51 -3.00 -1.38 7.67
N PRO A 52 -4.28 -0.94 7.61
CA PRO A 52 -4.65 0.27 6.87
C PRO A 52 -3.83 1.47 7.33
N ILE A 53 -3.42 2.32 6.40
CA ILE A 53 -2.73 3.57 6.73
C ILE A 53 -3.78 4.57 7.20
N THR A 54 -3.81 4.84 8.51
CA THR A 54 -4.80 5.74 9.10
C THR A 54 -4.24 7.14 9.38
N LYS A 55 -2.92 7.33 9.23
CA LYS A 55 -2.27 8.61 9.52
C LYS A 55 -0.95 8.76 8.76
N LEU A 56 -0.80 9.89 8.09
CA LEU A 56 0.44 10.31 7.47
C LEU A 56 0.95 11.55 8.23
N LEU A 57 2.16 11.50 8.78
CA LEU A 57 2.71 12.52 9.68
C LEU A 57 3.62 13.53 8.98
N GLY A 58 3.94 13.34 7.73
CA GLY A 58 4.78 14.26 6.97
C GLY A 58 4.07 15.59 6.68
N THR A 59 4.83 16.59 6.33
CA THR A 59 4.31 17.90 5.91
C THR A 59 4.01 17.99 4.42
N ALA A 60 4.35 16.94 3.66
CA ALA A 60 4.11 16.84 2.22
C ALA A 60 3.82 15.39 1.85
N ILE A 61 2.99 15.20 0.85
CA ILE A 61 2.71 13.90 0.22
C ILE A 61 2.92 14.09 -1.28
N THR A 62 3.69 13.21 -1.89
CA THR A 62 3.80 13.12 -3.36
C THR A 62 3.01 11.90 -3.82
N ILE A 63 2.07 12.11 -4.74
CA ILE A 63 1.28 11.06 -5.36
C ILE A 63 1.64 11.02 -6.83
N GLY A 64 2.00 9.83 -7.33
CA GLY A 64 2.45 9.65 -8.70
C GLY A 64 3.96 9.47 -8.82
N ASP A 65 4.40 9.07 -10.00
CA ASP A 65 5.78 8.73 -10.31
C ASP A 65 6.40 9.58 -11.43
N ALA A 66 5.72 10.67 -11.79
CA ALA A 66 6.10 11.57 -12.89
C ALA A 66 6.09 10.93 -14.28
N THR A 67 5.31 9.85 -14.49
CA THR A 67 5.15 9.28 -15.83
C THR A 67 4.34 10.21 -16.72
N ALA A 68 4.92 10.62 -17.83
CA ALA A 68 4.31 11.56 -18.77
C ALA A 68 2.98 11.02 -19.33
N GLY A 69 1.98 11.89 -19.46
CA GLY A 69 0.67 11.56 -20.02
C GLY A 69 -0.16 10.62 -19.16
N THR A 70 0.19 10.48 -17.88
CA THR A 70 -0.55 9.60 -16.96
C THR A 70 -1.30 10.41 -15.91
N ASP A 71 -2.62 10.37 -15.97
CA ASP A 71 -3.48 11.00 -14.97
C ASP A 71 -3.33 10.32 -13.61
N ILE A 72 -3.38 11.12 -12.55
CA ILE A 72 -3.26 10.64 -11.18
C ILE A 72 -4.61 10.75 -10.50
N SER A 73 -5.11 9.64 -9.93
CA SER A 73 -6.43 9.58 -9.30
C SER A 73 -6.32 9.26 -7.81
N VAL A 74 -7.11 9.97 -7.01
CA VAL A 74 -7.39 9.62 -5.61
C VAL A 74 -8.86 9.26 -5.51
N THR A 75 -9.15 8.02 -5.17
CA THR A 75 -10.53 7.52 -5.05
C THR A 75 -10.94 7.49 -3.57
N PHE A 76 -12.10 8.03 -3.28
CA PHE A 76 -12.78 7.91 -2.00
C PHE A 76 -13.82 6.81 -2.13
N ASP A 77 -13.44 5.60 -1.71
CA ASP A 77 -14.20 4.37 -1.91
C ASP A 77 -15.37 4.31 -0.90
N GLY A 78 -16.56 4.62 -1.36
CA GLY A 78 -17.79 4.57 -0.58
C GLY A 78 -18.53 3.24 -0.72
N GLU A 79 -19.59 3.04 0.07
CA GLU A 79 -20.38 1.81 0.00
C GLU A 79 -21.14 1.67 -1.34
N SER A 80 -21.72 2.76 -1.80
CA SER A 80 -22.60 2.77 -2.99
C SER A 80 -22.19 3.77 -4.04
N ASN A 81 -21.47 4.81 -3.67
CA ASN A 81 -20.99 5.85 -4.57
C ASN A 81 -19.56 6.25 -4.18
N ASP A 82 -18.70 6.25 -5.15
CA ASP A 82 -17.32 6.65 -5.01
C ASP A 82 -17.13 8.09 -5.48
N GLY A 83 -16.23 8.80 -4.83
CA GLY A 83 -15.77 10.11 -5.31
C GLY A 83 -14.34 10.01 -5.85
N VAL A 84 -14.03 10.72 -6.92
CA VAL A 84 -12.68 10.74 -7.49
C VAL A 84 -12.18 12.17 -7.63
N LEU A 85 -10.99 12.42 -7.10
CA LEU A 85 -10.20 13.61 -7.42
C LEU A 85 -9.08 13.17 -8.36
N LYS A 86 -8.99 13.78 -9.52
CA LYS A 86 -8.01 13.43 -10.55
C LYS A 86 -7.17 14.64 -10.95
N TRP A 87 -5.87 14.44 -11.03
CA TRP A 87 -4.99 15.36 -11.74
C TRP A 87 -4.90 14.91 -13.20
N MET A 88 -5.38 15.78 -14.10
CA MET A 88 -5.33 15.57 -15.55
C MET A 88 -3.98 16.10 -16.04
N GLU A 89 -3.05 15.17 -16.31
CA GLU A 89 -1.63 15.53 -16.53
C GLU A 89 -1.43 16.32 -17.81
N ASP A 90 -2.05 15.89 -18.92
CA ASP A 90 -1.90 16.53 -20.20
C ASP A 90 -2.71 17.84 -20.31
N GLU A 91 -3.80 17.96 -19.57
CA GLU A 91 -4.71 19.12 -19.61
C GLU A 91 -4.37 20.17 -18.53
N ASP A 92 -3.51 19.84 -17.57
CA ASP A 92 -3.02 20.73 -16.51
C ASP A 92 -4.14 21.29 -15.61
N TYR A 93 -5.08 20.43 -15.15
CA TYR A 93 -6.13 20.81 -14.20
C TYR A 93 -6.56 19.65 -13.29
N PHE A 94 -7.27 19.98 -12.21
CA PHE A 94 -7.95 19.00 -11.37
C PHE A 94 -9.38 18.76 -11.86
N GLU A 95 -9.77 17.48 -11.96
CA GLU A 95 -11.13 17.03 -12.22
C GLU A 95 -11.72 16.37 -10.97
N PHE A 96 -12.97 16.68 -10.67
CA PHE A 96 -13.74 16.01 -9.61
C PHE A 96 -14.89 15.24 -10.27
N SER A 97 -15.10 13.99 -9.88
CA SER A 97 -16.19 13.16 -10.44
C SER A 97 -17.58 13.66 -10.03
N ASP A 98 -17.67 14.38 -8.91
CA ASP A 98 -18.92 14.84 -8.33
C ASP A 98 -18.85 16.31 -7.94
N ASP A 99 -19.99 16.86 -7.54
CA ASP A 99 -20.10 18.25 -7.12
C ASP A 99 -19.22 18.57 -5.91
N ILE A 100 -18.63 19.74 -5.92
CA ILE A 100 -17.88 20.27 -4.78
C ILE A 100 -18.79 21.20 -3.99
N LEU A 101 -19.07 20.86 -2.73
CA LEU A 101 -19.73 21.78 -1.81
C LEU A 101 -18.67 22.63 -1.10
N VAL A 102 -18.65 23.91 -1.42
CA VAL A 102 -17.85 24.89 -0.68
C VAL A 102 -18.71 25.44 0.46
N GLY A 103 -18.27 25.25 1.70
CA GLY A 103 -19.00 25.74 2.86
C GLY A 103 -19.22 27.23 2.79
N SER A 104 -20.44 27.68 3.07
CA SER A 104 -20.74 29.11 3.21
C SER A 104 -20.27 29.60 4.57
N ASN A 105 -19.46 30.65 4.59
CA ASN A 105 -19.25 31.45 5.79
C ASN A 105 -20.39 32.45 5.86
N GLU A 106 -21.39 32.14 6.64
CA GLU A 106 -22.43 33.08 6.96
C GLU A 106 -22.02 33.96 8.16
#